data_2f1505c108fa003a13140a0743dad3a0
#
_entry.id   2f1505c108fa003a13140a0743dad3a0
#
_cell.length_a   1.000
_cell.length_b   1.000
_cell.length_c   1.000
_cell.angle_alpha   90.00
_cell.angle_beta   90.00
_cell.angle_gamma   90.00
#
_symmetry.space_group_name_H-M   'P 1'
#
loop_
_entity.id
_entity.type
_entity.pdbx_description
1 polymer ?
#
loop_
_entity_poly.entity_id
_entity_poly.type
_entity_poly.pdbx_seq_one_letter_code
_entity_poly.pdbx_strand_id
1 'polypeptide(L)'
;MFNLFRKLKQKYTVFKNINLVVKKKPKIIFYSESLSYQKYANLLILALSKKYPDQVYYVSADINDKIDNPNVKNLFIGSGFLMQYFFSSIITENLFLTLTDLNNHSIKKTKNVKNYIYYFHSPVSTTKVYTKGAFDHYDTVLCIGPYQIEEIQYRENLNALNKKKLIKAGYFYFDYLRNNISLTKKFDEILIAPSWNYNEPHFINESFEGIISFLLKKDFKVRFRPHPEHFKRSKIILNRIKKNLNNHNFIFDAESENKTSMENAKCLITDNSGIAIEYTLIFKRPVLYLTGNEKLHNKEIDDYKDFVNLEDNIKKLFGYKFNVNDIENLDQLINNSIINFSNKKFEIDEFININFYNNNNTAIFLINNVDDILYK
;
A
#
# COMPACT_ATOMS: atom_id res chain seq x y z
N MET A 1 -33.57 20.33 -4.08
CA MET A 1 -34.11 19.95 -2.78
C MET A 1 -34.00 18.43 -2.50
N PHE A 2 -34.45 17.53 -3.39
CA PHE A 2 -34.42 16.06 -3.23
C PHE A 2 -33.03 15.48 -2.94
N ASN A 3 -32.00 15.95 -3.63
CA ASN A 3 -30.61 15.49 -3.43
C ASN A 3 -30.02 15.88 -2.04
N LEU A 4 -30.43 17.01 -1.50
CA LEU A 4 -29.99 17.47 -0.19
C LEU A 4 -30.62 16.62 0.93
N PHE A 5 -31.91 16.34 0.84
CA PHE A 5 -32.62 15.45 1.77
C PHE A 5 -32.05 14.03 1.78
N ARG A 6 -31.74 13.48 0.61
CA ARG A 6 -31.10 12.17 0.49
C ARG A 6 -29.73 12.11 1.15
N LYS A 7 -28.88 13.13 0.96
CA LYS A 7 -27.58 13.25 1.61
C LYS A 7 -27.69 13.41 3.14
N LEU A 8 -28.65 14.17 3.64
CA LEU A 8 -28.89 14.34 5.06
C LEU A 8 -29.36 13.03 5.71
N LYS A 9 -30.31 12.33 5.07
CA LYS A 9 -30.77 11.01 5.54
C LYS A 9 -29.64 10.00 5.58
N GLN A 10 -28.75 9.98 4.58
CA GLN A 10 -27.59 9.11 4.58
C GLN A 10 -26.63 9.43 5.73
N LYS A 11 -26.30 10.70 5.96
CA LYS A 11 -25.46 11.14 7.08
C LYS A 11 -26.05 10.75 8.44
N TYR A 12 -27.37 10.92 8.60
CA TYR A 12 -28.08 10.52 9.83
C TYR A 12 -28.00 9.02 10.07
N THR A 13 -28.18 8.20 9.01
CA THR A 13 -28.05 6.74 9.10
C THR A 13 -26.63 6.33 9.51
N VAL A 14 -25.60 6.96 8.91
CA VAL A 14 -24.21 6.71 9.28
C VAL A 14 -23.96 7.08 10.75
N PHE A 15 -24.41 8.24 11.19
CA PHE A 15 -24.30 8.67 12.59
C PHE A 15 -24.96 7.67 13.57
N LYS A 16 -26.17 7.20 13.24
CA LYS A 16 -26.86 6.17 14.04
C LYS A 16 -26.06 4.87 14.11
N ASN A 17 -25.50 4.44 12.99
CA ASN A 17 -24.69 3.23 12.93
C ASN A 17 -23.39 3.36 13.75
N ILE A 18 -22.72 4.51 13.71
CA ILE A 18 -21.55 4.80 14.56
C ILE A 18 -21.93 4.63 16.04
N ASN A 19 -23.04 5.23 16.48
CA ASN A 19 -23.50 5.13 17.87
C ASN A 19 -23.83 3.69 18.27
N LEU A 20 -24.36 2.88 17.37
CA LEU A 20 -24.58 1.45 17.63
C LEU A 20 -23.27 0.71 17.86
N VAL A 21 -22.25 0.97 17.05
CA VAL A 21 -20.92 0.35 17.22
C VAL A 21 -20.27 0.80 18.53
N VAL A 22 -20.35 2.09 18.85
CA VAL A 22 -19.83 2.63 20.13
C VAL A 22 -20.48 1.91 21.33
N LYS A 23 -21.78 1.66 21.29
CA LYS A 23 -22.51 0.90 22.34
C LYS A 23 -22.08 -0.57 22.39
N LYS A 24 -21.76 -1.20 21.26
CA LYS A 24 -21.35 -2.61 21.18
C LYS A 24 -19.96 -2.88 21.71
N LYS A 25 -19.09 -1.86 21.73
CA LYS A 25 -17.69 -1.95 22.20
C LYS A 25 -16.97 -3.17 21.61
N PRO A 26 -16.85 -3.28 20.28
CA PRO A 26 -16.26 -4.45 19.65
C PRO A 26 -14.81 -4.64 20.13
N LYS A 27 -14.38 -5.89 20.21
CA LYS A 27 -13.00 -6.23 20.60
C LYS A 27 -11.97 -5.77 19.57
N ILE A 28 -12.32 -5.86 18.29
CA ILE A 28 -11.40 -5.60 17.18
C ILE A 28 -12.07 -4.73 16.12
N ILE A 29 -11.40 -3.66 15.74
CA ILE A 29 -11.82 -2.80 14.63
C ILE A 29 -10.66 -2.66 13.64
N PHE A 30 -10.97 -2.85 12.37
CA PHE A 30 -10.12 -2.44 11.24
C PHE A 30 -10.72 -1.20 10.60
N TYR A 31 -9.92 -0.17 10.42
CA TYR A 31 -10.30 0.98 9.62
C TYR A 31 -9.59 0.96 8.27
N SER A 32 -10.35 1.22 7.22
CA SER A 32 -9.88 1.32 5.84
C SER A 32 -10.27 2.66 5.23
N GLU A 33 -9.34 3.29 4.53
CA GLU A 33 -9.58 4.55 3.83
C GLU A 33 -10.32 4.35 2.50
N SER A 34 -10.17 3.18 1.88
CA SER A 34 -10.83 2.81 0.62
C SER A 34 -10.63 1.33 0.29
N LEU A 35 -11.38 0.84 -0.68
CA LEU A 35 -11.29 -0.52 -1.21
C LEU A 35 -9.85 -0.93 -1.59
N SER A 36 -9.00 0.01 -1.99
CA SER A 36 -7.60 -0.24 -2.34
C SER A 36 -6.75 -0.78 -1.19
N TYR A 37 -7.14 -0.52 0.06
CA TYR A 37 -6.41 -0.96 1.26
C TYR A 37 -6.85 -2.33 1.78
N GLN A 38 -8.03 -2.81 1.39
CA GLN A 38 -8.60 -4.07 1.88
C GLN A 38 -7.66 -5.27 1.72
N LYS A 39 -6.99 -5.37 0.57
CA LYS A 39 -6.09 -6.46 0.22
C LYS A 39 -4.92 -6.65 1.20
N TYR A 40 -4.48 -5.60 1.86
CA TYR A 40 -3.37 -5.64 2.83
C TYR A 40 -3.78 -6.21 4.20
N ALA A 41 -5.08 -6.19 4.52
CA ALA A 41 -5.61 -6.65 5.80
C ALA A 41 -6.45 -7.93 5.67
N ASN A 42 -6.86 -8.33 4.48
CA ASN A 42 -7.88 -9.36 4.27
C ASN A 42 -7.54 -10.68 4.99
N LEU A 43 -6.32 -11.20 4.82
CA LEU A 43 -5.89 -12.43 5.51
C LEU A 43 -5.95 -12.29 7.03
N LEU A 44 -5.52 -11.16 7.57
CA LEU A 44 -5.56 -10.88 9.00
C LEU A 44 -7.00 -10.77 9.51
N ILE A 45 -7.87 -10.06 8.78
CA ILE A 45 -9.29 -9.91 9.12
C ILE A 45 -9.99 -11.27 9.15
N LEU A 46 -9.79 -12.10 8.11
CA LEU A 46 -10.38 -13.43 8.03
C LEU A 46 -9.88 -14.36 9.16
N ALA A 47 -8.60 -14.32 9.46
CA ALA A 47 -8.02 -15.08 10.55
C ALA A 47 -8.63 -14.68 11.92
N LEU A 48 -8.70 -13.37 12.18
CA LEU A 48 -9.26 -12.85 13.43
C LEU A 48 -10.78 -13.07 13.53
N SER A 49 -11.53 -12.94 12.44
CA SER A 49 -12.99 -13.18 12.44
C SER A 49 -13.34 -14.64 12.70
N LYS A 50 -12.49 -15.57 12.31
CA LYS A 50 -12.65 -17.00 12.64
C LYS A 50 -12.44 -17.27 14.13
N LYS A 51 -11.46 -16.62 14.76
CA LYS A 51 -11.15 -16.78 16.19
C LYS A 51 -12.11 -15.98 17.09
N TYR A 52 -12.58 -14.82 16.62
CA TYR A 52 -13.48 -13.91 17.37
C TYR A 52 -14.73 -13.58 16.54
N PRO A 53 -15.64 -14.56 16.33
CA PRO A 53 -16.85 -14.35 15.55
C PRO A 53 -17.68 -13.22 16.17
N ASP A 54 -18.28 -12.37 15.31
CA ASP A 54 -19.09 -11.20 15.66
C ASP A 54 -18.39 -10.09 16.48
N GLN A 55 -17.08 -10.23 16.76
CA GLN A 55 -16.26 -9.25 17.49
C GLN A 55 -15.35 -8.42 16.58
N VAL A 56 -15.29 -8.75 15.27
CA VAL A 56 -14.47 -8.05 14.28
C VAL A 56 -15.35 -7.12 13.46
N TYR A 57 -15.02 -5.84 13.52
CA TYR A 57 -15.69 -4.79 12.75
C TYR A 57 -14.75 -4.25 11.69
N TYR A 58 -15.22 -4.19 10.46
CA TYR A 58 -14.52 -3.54 9.35
C TYR A 58 -15.21 -2.22 9.03
N VAL A 59 -14.50 -1.13 9.28
CA VAL A 59 -15.01 0.24 9.18
C VAL A 59 -14.33 0.92 8.01
N SER A 60 -15.10 1.39 7.04
CA SER A 60 -14.53 2.01 5.85
C SER A 60 -15.07 3.42 5.58
N ALA A 61 -14.19 4.27 5.02
CA ALA A 61 -14.56 5.55 4.45
C ALA A 61 -15.20 5.43 3.04
N ASP A 62 -15.10 4.25 2.41
CA ASP A 62 -15.66 3.95 1.08
C ASP A 62 -16.87 3.01 1.22
N ILE A 63 -17.99 3.38 0.61
CA ILE A 63 -19.25 2.61 0.68
C ILE A 63 -19.15 1.24 -0.01
N ASN A 64 -18.25 1.10 -0.98
CA ASN A 64 -18.04 -0.13 -1.74
C ASN A 64 -17.04 -1.07 -1.07
N ASP A 65 -16.31 -0.58 -0.07
CA ASP A 65 -15.29 -1.32 0.64
C ASP A 65 -15.90 -2.14 1.79
N LYS A 66 -16.13 -3.42 1.53
CA LYS A 66 -16.76 -4.37 2.46
C LYS A 66 -16.06 -5.72 2.40
N ILE A 67 -15.92 -6.36 3.54
CA ILE A 67 -15.46 -7.75 3.65
C ILE A 67 -16.68 -8.68 3.49
N ASP A 68 -16.62 -9.57 2.51
CA ASP A 68 -17.64 -10.61 2.31
C ASP A 68 -17.35 -11.81 3.23
N ASN A 69 -17.72 -11.66 4.49
CA ASN A 69 -17.62 -12.71 5.51
C ASN A 69 -18.68 -12.49 6.59
N PRO A 70 -19.51 -13.51 6.92
CA PRO A 70 -20.61 -13.36 7.88
C PRO A 70 -20.15 -13.02 9.30
N ASN A 71 -18.92 -13.38 9.66
CA ASN A 71 -18.35 -13.10 10.98
C ASN A 71 -17.72 -11.70 11.08
N VAL A 72 -17.76 -10.89 10.01
CA VAL A 72 -17.26 -9.51 9.99
C VAL A 72 -18.42 -8.54 9.86
N LYS A 73 -18.48 -7.57 10.76
CA LYS A 73 -19.50 -6.51 10.73
C LYS A 73 -18.98 -5.31 9.95
N ASN A 74 -19.52 -5.08 8.75
CA ASN A 74 -19.13 -3.94 7.93
C ASN A 74 -19.85 -2.65 8.35
N LEU A 75 -19.10 -1.53 8.43
CA LEU A 75 -19.62 -0.21 8.71
C LEU A 75 -19.01 0.83 7.77
N PHE A 76 -19.88 1.52 7.03
CA PHE A 76 -19.49 2.71 6.27
C PHE A 76 -19.64 3.96 7.15
N ILE A 77 -18.58 4.78 7.25
CA ILE A 77 -18.56 6.03 8.01
C ILE A 77 -18.34 7.27 7.15
N GLY A 78 -17.90 7.12 5.89
CA GLY A 78 -17.52 8.22 5.02
C GLY A 78 -16.29 8.98 5.51
N SER A 79 -16.16 10.25 5.10
CA SER A 79 -15.03 11.12 5.42
C SER A 79 -15.47 12.38 6.18
N GLY A 80 -14.50 13.21 6.60
CA GLY A 80 -14.73 14.48 7.26
C GLY A 80 -15.30 14.34 8.67
N PHE A 81 -16.33 15.12 9.01
CA PHE A 81 -16.87 15.19 10.38
C PHE A 81 -17.31 13.81 10.95
N LEU A 82 -17.96 12.97 10.15
CA LEU A 82 -18.41 11.65 10.64
C LEU A 82 -17.23 10.72 10.95
N MET A 83 -16.18 10.78 10.18
CA MET A 83 -14.94 10.05 10.47
C MET A 83 -14.29 10.56 11.77
N GLN A 84 -14.17 11.88 11.95
CA GLN A 84 -13.65 12.45 13.19
C GLN A 84 -14.50 12.09 14.40
N TYR A 85 -15.84 12.15 14.27
CA TYR A 85 -16.76 11.72 15.30
C TYR A 85 -16.58 10.24 15.66
N PHE A 86 -16.42 9.37 14.66
CA PHE A 86 -16.15 7.94 14.89
C PHE A 86 -14.89 7.76 15.74
N PHE A 87 -13.77 8.32 15.32
CA PHE A 87 -12.49 8.15 16.03
C PHE A 87 -12.49 8.76 17.44
N SER A 88 -13.23 9.84 17.68
CA SER A 88 -13.35 10.44 19.02
C SER A 88 -14.28 9.68 19.96
N SER A 89 -15.24 8.92 19.41
CA SER A 89 -16.32 8.28 20.19
C SER A 89 -16.10 6.79 20.41
N ILE A 90 -15.32 6.13 19.55
CA ILE A 90 -15.21 4.69 19.54
C ILE A 90 -14.59 4.14 20.80
N ILE A 91 -15.12 2.99 21.26
CA ILE A 91 -14.62 2.22 22.39
C ILE A 91 -14.27 0.83 21.88
N THR A 92 -12.99 0.46 21.93
CA THR A 92 -12.52 -0.85 21.48
C THR A 92 -11.23 -1.24 22.20
N GLU A 93 -10.98 -2.54 22.28
CA GLU A 93 -9.68 -3.01 22.77
C GLU A 93 -8.58 -2.80 21.72
N ASN A 94 -8.85 -3.11 20.46
CA ASN A 94 -7.84 -3.11 19.41
C ASN A 94 -8.34 -2.39 18.15
N LEU A 95 -7.61 -1.37 17.72
CA LEU A 95 -7.89 -0.60 16.52
C LEU A 95 -6.72 -0.72 15.52
N PHE A 96 -6.97 -1.40 14.40
CA PHE A 96 -6.00 -1.59 13.32
C PHE A 96 -6.10 -0.48 12.29
N LEU A 97 -4.97 0.15 11.96
CA LEU A 97 -4.86 1.29 11.06
C LEU A 97 -3.70 1.14 10.08
N THR A 98 -3.85 1.74 8.89
CA THR A 98 -2.77 2.03 7.93
C THR A 98 -2.41 3.51 7.87
N LEU A 99 -3.10 4.36 8.64
CA LEU A 99 -2.88 5.81 8.70
C LEU A 99 -1.59 6.13 9.46
N THR A 100 -0.76 6.99 8.91
CA THR A 100 0.59 7.27 9.46
C THR A 100 0.65 8.43 10.41
N ASP A 101 -0.40 9.23 10.54
CA ASP A 101 -0.35 10.48 11.30
C ASP A 101 -1.25 10.48 12.54
N LEU A 102 -1.33 9.30 13.20
CA LEU A 102 -2.07 9.16 14.45
C LEU A 102 -1.58 10.19 15.48
N ASN A 103 -2.50 10.94 16.07
CA ASN A 103 -2.29 12.01 17.05
C ASN A 103 -1.60 13.27 16.52
N ASN A 104 -1.01 13.24 15.34
CA ASN A 104 -0.34 14.41 14.74
C ASN A 104 -1.31 15.33 13.99
N HIS A 105 -2.33 14.76 13.33
CA HIS A 105 -3.30 15.50 12.52
C HIS A 105 -4.75 15.27 12.94
N SER A 106 -5.56 14.76 12.02
CA SER A 106 -7.02 14.70 12.18
C SER A 106 -7.49 13.65 13.16
N ILE A 107 -6.75 12.55 13.32
CA ILE A 107 -7.12 11.45 14.20
C ILE A 107 -6.33 11.56 15.50
N LYS A 108 -7.05 11.86 16.59
CA LYS A 108 -6.45 11.97 17.92
C LYS A 108 -6.56 10.64 18.66
N LYS A 109 -5.48 10.28 19.37
CA LYS A 109 -5.46 9.12 20.26
C LYS A 109 -6.39 9.36 21.44
N THR A 110 -7.22 8.38 21.79
CA THR A 110 -8.16 8.46 22.92
C THR A 110 -7.92 7.34 23.92
N LYS A 111 -8.31 7.55 25.17
CA LYS A 111 -8.24 6.52 26.24
C LYS A 111 -9.23 5.37 26.04
N ASN A 112 -10.20 5.54 25.14
CA ASN A 112 -11.24 4.55 24.84
C ASN A 112 -10.76 3.41 23.94
N VAL A 113 -9.62 3.57 23.28
CA VAL A 113 -8.93 2.55 22.51
C VAL A 113 -7.73 2.08 23.31
N LYS A 114 -7.68 0.78 23.63
CA LYS A 114 -6.62 0.21 24.48
C LYS A 114 -5.31 -0.02 23.75
N ASN A 115 -5.38 -0.37 22.46
CA ASN A 115 -4.23 -0.71 21.64
C ASN A 115 -4.44 -0.20 20.21
N TYR A 116 -3.64 0.77 19.81
CA TYR A 116 -3.56 1.26 18.43
C TYR A 116 -2.51 0.46 17.70
N ILE A 117 -2.94 -0.33 16.71
CA ILE A 117 -2.09 -1.26 15.97
C ILE A 117 -1.90 -0.75 14.55
N TYR A 118 -0.64 -0.53 14.17
CA TYR A 118 -0.30 -0.22 12.78
C TYR A 118 0.03 -1.50 12.00
N TYR A 119 -0.48 -1.61 10.78
CA TYR A 119 -0.05 -2.62 9.80
C TYR A 119 0.28 -1.95 8.47
N PHE A 120 1.33 -2.44 7.83
CA PHE A 120 1.85 -1.81 6.62
C PHE A 120 1.05 -2.20 5.37
N HIS A 121 0.80 -1.22 4.52
CA HIS A 121 0.21 -1.38 3.18
C HIS A 121 1.25 -1.29 2.05
N SER A 122 2.54 -1.15 2.40
CA SER A 122 3.68 -1.18 1.48
C SER A 122 4.91 -1.67 2.23
N PRO A 123 5.75 -2.52 1.63
CA PRO A 123 6.93 -3.07 2.29
C PRO A 123 8.15 -2.13 2.16
N VAL A 124 7.97 -0.84 2.38
CA VAL A 124 9.03 0.17 2.30
C VAL A 124 9.64 0.45 3.66
N SER A 125 10.84 1.04 3.66
CA SER A 125 11.50 1.57 4.86
C SER A 125 10.67 2.66 5.53
N THR A 126 10.79 2.79 6.85
CA THR A 126 10.05 3.80 7.62
C THR A 126 10.71 5.18 7.58
N THR A 127 11.96 5.25 7.12
CA THR A 127 12.84 6.42 7.20
C THR A 127 12.80 7.34 5.99
N LYS A 128 12.26 6.90 4.83
CA LYS A 128 12.31 7.65 3.58
C LYS A 128 10.96 8.20 3.12
N VAL A 129 9.96 7.31 2.99
CA VAL A 129 8.66 7.64 2.38
C VAL A 129 7.58 8.06 3.36
N TYR A 130 7.73 7.74 4.63
CA TYR A 130 6.81 8.17 5.67
C TYR A 130 7.25 9.50 6.26
N THR A 131 6.29 10.33 6.68
CA THR A 131 6.57 11.60 7.32
C THR A 131 7.18 11.42 8.70
N LYS A 132 7.84 12.47 9.20
CA LYS A 132 8.37 12.52 10.59
C LYS A 132 7.31 12.10 11.60
N GLY A 133 7.65 11.15 12.47
CA GLY A 133 6.78 10.73 13.56
C GLY A 133 5.57 9.88 13.15
N ALA A 134 5.54 9.35 11.94
CA ALA A 134 4.42 8.58 11.39
C ALA A 134 3.92 7.48 12.31
N PHE A 135 4.81 6.86 13.10
CA PHE A 135 4.50 5.72 13.97
C PHE A 135 4.58 6.04 15.46
N ASP A 136 4.95 7.27 15.87
CA ASP A 136 5.30 7.62 17.25
C ASP A 136 4.19 7.31 18.27
N HIS A 137 2.95 7.44 17.88
CA HIS A 137 1.80 7.29 18.77
C HIS A 137 1.11 5.92 18.73
N TYR A 138 1.63 4.97 17.95
CA TYR A 138 1.13 3.59 17.96
C TYR A 138 1.64 2.83 19.17
N ASP A 139 0.82 1.90 19.68
CA ASP A 139 1.17 1.01 20.79
C ASP A 139 1.82 -0.27 20.27
N THR A 140 1.33 -0.77 19.13
CA THR A 140 1.81 -1.99 18.46
C THR A 140 2.03 -1.73 16.99
N VAL A 141 3.13 -2.25 16.43
CA VAL A 141 3.42 -2.21 14.99
C VAL A 141 3.67 -3.61 14.48
N LEU A 142 2.95 -4.01 13.43
CA LEU A 142 3.14 -5.28 12.74
C LEU A 142 4.24 -5.12 11.69
N CYS A 143 5.49 -5.38 12.06
CA CYS A 143 6.65 -5.18 11.21
C CYS A 143 6.76 -6.27 10.15
N ILE A 144 7.09 -5.87 8.92
CA ILE A 144 7.26 -6.75 7.77
C ILE A 144 8.59 -7.49 7.83
N GLY A 145 9.65 -6.80 8.21
CA GLY A 145 11.00 -7.34 8.22
C GLY A 145 11.89 -6.70 9.31
N PRO A 146 13.13 -7.18 9.46
CA PRO A 146 14.07 -6.70 10.48
C PRO A 146 14.38 -5.21 10.32
N TYR A 147 14.49 -4.72 9.09
CA TYR A 147 14.79 -3.32 8.80
C TYR A 147 13.80 -2.35 9.48
N GLN A 148 12.50 -2.66 9.50
CA GLN A 148 11.50 -1.79 10.13
C GLN A 148 11.62 -1.79 11.66
N ILE A 149 11.98 -2.92 12.26
CA ILE A 149 12.23 -3.00 13.72
C ILE A 149 13.42 -2.13 14.08
N GLU A 150 14.53 -2.26 13.36
CA GLU A 150 15.76 -1.50 13.60
C GLU A 150 15.52 0.01 13.44
N GLU A 151 14.86 0.43 12.36
CA GLU A 151 14.52 1.83 12.09
C GLU A 151 13.61 2.44 13.17
N ILE A 152 12.56 1.70 13.60
CA ILE A 152 11.64 2.18 14.63
C ILE A 152 12.33 2.26 15.98
N GLN A 153 13.13 1.26 16.36
CA GLN A 153 13.87 1.26 17.62
C GLN A 153 14.94 2.37 17.66
N TYR A 154 15.61 2.59 16.54
CA TYR A 154 16.56 3.71 16.42
C TYR A 154 15.87 5.04 16.68
N ARG A 155 14.70 5.27 16.04
CA ARG A 155 13.90 6.47 16.25
C ARG A 155 13.43 6.61 17.71
N GLU A 156 12.97 5.53 18.33
CA GLU A 156 12.56 5.53 19.74
C GLU A 156 13.70 5.99 20.66
N ASN A 157 14.90 5.49 20.41
CA ASN A 157 16.08 5.86 21.18
C ASN A 157 16.51 7.32 20.92
N LEU A 158 16.57 7.72 19.65
CA LEU A 158 16.99 9.07 19.26
C LEU A 158 16.09 10.17 19.83
N ASN A 159 14.80 9.92 19.94
CA ASN A 159 13.80 10.90 20.38
C ASN A 159 13.24 10.61 21.78
N ALA A 160 13.82 9.69 22.54
CA ALA A 160 13.36 9.28 23.88
C ALA A 160 11.85 8.94 23.92
N LEU A 161 11.37 8.24 22.90
CA LEU A 161 9.96 7.85 22.77
C LEU A 161 9.64 6.60 23.61
N ASN A 162 8.36 6.45 23.95
CA ASN A 162 7.88 5.21 24.54
C ASN A 162 8.08 4.03 23.57
N LYS A 163 8.62 2.93 24.09
CA LYS A 163 8.83 1.72 23.30
C LYS A 163 7.51 1.10 22.88
N LYS A 164 7.41 0.78 21.59
CA LYS A 164 6.25 0.10 21.01
C LYS A 164 6.43 -1.40 21.08
N LYS A 165 5.32 -2.11 21.04
CA LYS A 165 5.33 -3.55 20.79
C LYS A 165 5.54 -3.81 19.31
N LEU A 166 6.71 -4.31 18.93
CA LEU A 166 7.08 -4.61 17.56
C LEU A 166 6.90 -6.10 17.31
N ILE A 167 5.96 -6.46 16.45
CA ILE A 167 5.61 -7.84 16.12
C ILE A 167 6.25 -8.22 14.80
N LYS A 168 6.97 -9.32 14.75
CA LYS A 168 7.60 -9.90 13.54
C LYS A 168 6.53 -10.56 12.66
N ALA A 169 5.67 -9.76 12.03
CA ALA A 169 4.45 -10.24 11.38
C ALA A 169 4.68 -10.76 9.96
N GLY A 170 5.52 -10.07 9.18
CA GLY A 170 5.63 -10.30 7.74
C GLY A 170 4.63 -9.48 6.92
N TYR A 171 4.61 -9.69 5.61
CA TYR A 171 3.78 -8.91 4.69
C TYR A 171 2.65 -9.77 4.10
N PHE A 172 1.44 -9.60 4.63
CA PHE A 172 0.26 -10.40 4.27
C PHE A 172 -0.07 -10.39 2.79
N TYR A 173 0.19 -9.27 2.12
CA TYR A 173 -0.11 -9.14 0.71
C TYR A 173 0.79 -10.02 -0.17
N PHE A 174 2.00 -10.35 0.27
CA PHE A 174 2.84 -11.32 -0.45
C PHE A 174 2.21 -12.71 -0.47
N ASP A 175 1.72 -13.20 0.66
CA ASP A 175 1.04 -14.49 0.74
C ASP A 175 -0.25 -14.48 -0.11
N TYR A 176 -1.02 -13.38 -0.04
CA TYR A 176 -2.19 -13.21 -0.89
C TYR A 176 -1.83 -13.28 -2.39
N LEU A 177 -0.82 -12.55 -2.83
CA LEU A 177 -0.38 -12.56 -4.23
C LEU A 177 0.02 -13.97 -4.65
N ARG A 178 0.92 -14.64 -3.90
CA ARG A 178 1.39 -15.98 -4.26
C ARG A 178 0.27 -17.01 -4.37
N ASN A 179 -0.69 -16.96 -3.45
CA ASN A 179 -1.82 -17.88 -3.45
C ASN A 179 -2.83 -17.62 -4.58
N ASN A 180 -2.78 -16.45 -5.21
CA ASN A 180 -3.76 -16.02 -6.21
C ASN A 180 -3.16 -15.70 -7.59
N ILE A 181 -1.84 -15.84 -7.78
CA ILE A 181 -1.19 -15.65 -9.08
C ILE A 181 -1.48 -16.83 -9.99
N SER A 182 -1.90 -16.54 -11.24
CA SER A 182 -1.98 -17.55 -12.29
C SER A 182 -0.65 -17.63 -13.04
N LEU A 183 0.12 -18.70 -12.78
CA LEU A 183 1.42 -18.95 -13.44
C LEU A 183 1.28 -19.34 -14.92
N THR A 184 0.09 -19.71 -15.36
CA THR A 184 -0.20 -20.17 -16.75
C THR A 184 -0.61 -19.04 -17.67
N LYS A 185 -0.82 -17.84 -17.15
CA LYS A 185 -1.29 -16.69 -17.92
C LYS A 185 -0.17 -16.11 -18.77
N LYS A 186 -0.47 -15.82 -20.04
CA LYS A 186 0.45 -15.11 -20.93
C LYS A 186 0.63 -13.69 -20.41
N PHE A 187 1.89 -13.26 -20.25
CA PHE A 187 2.27 -11.89 -19.87
C PHE A 187 3.07 -11.27 -21.04
N ASP A 188 2.48 -10.28 -21.68
CA ASP A 188 3.05 -9.60 -22.87
C ASP A 188 2.99 -8.07 -22.78
N GLU A 189 2.43 -7.52 -21.70
CA GLU A 189 2.26 -6.09 -21.51
C GLU A 189 3.50 -5.43 -20.87
N ILE A 190 3.71 -4.16 -21.17
CA ILE A 190 4.60 -3.27 -20.39
C ILE A 190 3.70 -2.49 -19.43
N LEU A 191 3.92 -2.66 -18.14
CA LEU A 191 3.22 -1.91 -17.11
C LEU A 191 3.96 -0.61 -16.82
N ILE A 192 3.28 0.51 -16.94
CA ILE A 192 3.79 1.82 -16.53
C ILE A 192 2.98 2.26 -15.32
N ALA A 193 3.63 2.32 -14.15
CA ALA A 193 2.97 2.62 -12.88
C ALA A 193 3.74 3.69 -12.09
N PRO A 194 3.54 4.98 -12.40
CA PRO A 194 4.20 6.08 -11.71
C PRO A 194 3.74 6.19 -10.26
N SER A 195 4.63 6.58 -9.37
CA SER A 195 4.31 6.93 -7.99
C SER A 195 3.60 8.29 -7.94
N TRP A 196 3.23 8.68 -6.74
CA TRP A 196 2.69 10.00 -6.45
C TRP A 196 3.56 10.72 -5.44
N ASN A 197 3.75 12.05 -5.61
CA ASN A 197 4.55 12.87 -4.70
C ASN A 197 3.74 14.09 -4.24
N TYR A 198 3.76 14.37 -2.93
CA TYR A 198 3.09 15.55 -2.34
C TYR A 198 3.68 16.87 -2.83
N ASN A 199 4.99 16.91 -3.02
CA ASN A 199 5.72 18.11 -3.41
C ASN A 199 5.64 18.38 -4.92
N GLU A 200 5.28 17.37 -5.71
CA GLU A 200 5.17 17.46 -7.16
C GLU A 200 3.83 16.84 -7.60
N PRO A 201 2.69 17.52 -7.41
CA PRO A 201 1.37 16.98 -7.74
C PRO A 201 1.18 16.65 -9.22
N HIS A 202 2.06 17.13 -10.09
CA HIS A 202 2.08 16.90 -11.54
C HIS A 202 3.20 15.93 -11.96
N PHE A 203 3.52 14.99 -11.15
CA PHE A 203 4.58 13.99 -11.42
C PHE A 203 4.35 13.19 -12.72
N ILE A 204 3.10 12.96 -13.12
CA ILE A 204 2.77 12.49 -14.46
C ILE A 204 2.90 13.67 -15.41
N ASN A 205 4.09 13.83 -15.96
CA ASN A 205 4.42 14.89 -16.90
C ASN A 205 4.45 14.35 -18.35
N GLU A 206 4.90 15.20 -19.28
CA GLU A 206 5.06 14.87 -20.70
C GLU A 206 6.02 13.70 -20.95
N SER A 207 6.95 13.44 -20.03
CA SER A 207 7.90 12.33 -20.14
C SER A 207 7.19 10.97 -20.13
N PHE A 208 6.18 10.76 -19.27
CA PHE A 208 5.40 9.52 -19.27
C PHE A 208 4.58 9.36 -20.54
N GLU A 209 3.98 10.43 -21.05
CA GLU A 209 3.25 10.42 -22.32
C GLU A 209 4.20 10.10 -23.49
N GLY A 210 5.41 10.64 -23.48
CA GLY A 210 6.49 10.31 -24.43
C GLY A 210 6.90 8.85 -24.39
N ILE A 211 7.13 8.29 -23.19
CA ILE A 211 7.47 6.87 -22.99
C ILE A 211 6.34 5.97 -23.54
N ILE A 212 5.09 6.25 -23.20
CA ILE A 212 3.94 5.47 -23.68
C ILE A 212 3.88 5.54 -25.21
N SER A 213 3.96 6.75 -25.78
CA SER A 213 3.91 6.97 -27.23
C SER A 213 5.03 6.25 -27.98
N PHE A 214 6.25 6.25 -27.43
CA PHE A 214 7.38 5.53 -28.00
C PHE A 214 7.14 4.02 -28.02
N LEU A 215 6.69 3.45 -26.90
CA LEU A 215 6.43 2.01 -26.78
C LEU A 215 5.30 1.56 -27.71
N LEU A 216 4.24 2.36 -27.85
CA LEU A 216 3.14 2.08 -28.79
C LEU A 216 3.60 2.12 -30.24
N LYS A 217 4.52 3.03 -30.62
CA LYS A 217 5.13 3.06 -31.97
C LYS A 217 6.02 1.84 -32.26
N LYS A 218 6.51 1.17 -31.21
CA LYS A 218 7.27 -0.08 -31.29
C LYS A 218 6.40 -1.34 -31.09
N ASP A 219 5.09 -1.22 -31.24
CA ASP A 219 4.09 -2.29 -31.15
C ASP A 219 4.04 -3.02 -29.79
N PHE A 220 4.52 -2.40 -28.71
CA PHE A 220 4.33 -2.93 -27.38
C PHE A 220 2.88 -2.74 -26.93
N LYS A 221 2.34 -3.71 -26.20
CA LYS A 221 1.12 -3.54 -25.41
C LYS A 221 1.47 -2.80 -24.13
N VAL A 222 0.88 -1.65 -23.92
CA VAL A 222 1.17 -0.76 -22.80
C VAL A 222 -0.03 -0.63 -21.88
N ARG A 223 0.15 -1.01 -20.63
CA ARG A 223 -0.81 -0.75 -19.56
C ARG A 223 -0.31 0.42 -18.71
N PHE A 224 -1.05 1.50 -18.70
CA PHE A 224 -0.77 2.67 -17.87
C PHE A 224 -1.67 2.67 -16.64
N ARG A 225 -1.05 2.55 -15.46
CA ARG A 225 -1.72 2.49 -14.17
C ARG A 225 -1.29 3.66 -13.28
N PRO A 226 -2.01 4.79 -13.30
CA PRO A 226 -1.72 5.91 -12.43
C PRO A 226 -1.99 5.55 -10.95
N HIS A 227 -1.21 6.12 -10.04
CA HIS A 227 -1.46 5.99 -8.61
C HIS A 227 -2.85 6.53 -8.24
N PRO A 228 -3.58 5.98 -7.26
CA PRO A 228 -4.93 6.43 -6.88
C PRO A 228 -5.04 7.93 -6.60
N GLU A 229 -4.00 8.56 -6.05
CA GLU A 229 -3.98 10.01 -5.81
C GLU A 229 -4.04 10.86 -7.10
N HIS A 230 -3.54 10.35 -8.23
CA HIS A 230 -3.65 11.05 -9.50
C HIS A 230 -5.09 11.21 -9.98
N PHE A 231 -5.98 10.25 -9.67
CA PHE A 231 -7.41 10.39 -9.98
C PHE A 231 -8.09 11.52 -9.21
N LYS A 232 -7.54 11.89 -8.05
CA LYS A 232 -8.03 13.02 -7.25
C LYS A 232 -7.44 14.36 -7.70
N ARG A 233 -6.12 14.38 -7.99
CA ARG A 233 -5.33 15.61 -8.11
C ARG A 233 -4.87 15.95 -9.53
N SER A 234 -4.76 14.97 -10.42
CA SER A 234 -4.19 15.12 -11.78
C SER A 234 -5.21 14.80 -12.89
N LYS A 235 -6.49 15.03 -12.66
CA LYS A 235 -7.58 14.67 -13.59
C LYS A 235 -7.39 15.22 -15.01
N ILE A 236 -6.90 16.45 -15.14
CA ILE A 236 -6.69 17.13 -16.44
C ILE A 236 -5.65 16.34 -17.25
N ILE A 237 -4.52 15.98 -16.63
CA ILE A 237 -3.44 15.25 -17.28
C ILE A 237 -3.90 13.84 -17.66
N LEU A 238 -4.58 13.13 -16.75
CA LEU A 238 -5.12 11.80 -17.05
C LEU A 238 -6.12 11.80 -18.20
N ASN A 239 -6.99 12.80 -18.27
CA ASN A 239 -7.93 12.95 -19.38
C ASN A 239 -7.22 13.25 -20.71
N ARG A 240 -6.15 14.06 -20.68
CA ARG A 240 -5.30 14.33 -21.85
C ARG A 240 -4.67 13.04 -22.36
N ILE A 241 -4.04 12.27 -21.48
CA ILE A 241 -3.40 10.99 -21.82
C ILE A 241 -4.42 10.04 -22.46
N LYS A 242 -5.59 9.87 -21.84
CA LYS A 242 -6.67 9.03 -22.41
C LYS A 242 -7.10 9.46 -23.81
N LYS A 243 -7.17 10.80 -24.05
CA LYS A 243 -7.63 11.34 -25.33
C LYS A 243 -6.56 11.21 -26.41
N ASN A 244 -5.29 11.48 -26.06
CA ASN A 244 -4.19 11.52 -27.02
C ASN A 244 -3.69 10.13 -27.43
N LEU A 245 -3.80 9.14 -26.53
CA LEU A 245 -3.29 7.80 -26.74
C LEU A 245 -4.41 6.82 -27.12
N ASN A 246 -5.08 7.11 -28.25
CA ASN A 246 -6.09 6.20 -28.82
C ASN A 246 -5.41 5.15 -29.71
N ASN A 247 -4.98 4.04 -29.08
CA ASN A 247 -4.28 2.93 -29.74
C ASN A 247 -4.82 1.60 -29.16
N HIS A 248 -5.01 0.59 -30.02
CA HIS A 248 -5.52 -0.73 -29.61
C HIS A 248 -4.59 -1.47 -28.64
N ASN A 249 -3.30 -1.17 -28.62
CA ASN A 249 -2.31 -1.69 -27.68
C ASN A 249 -2.21 -0.87 -26.38
N PHE A 250 -3.01 0.20 -26.22
CA PHE A 250 -3.01 1.02 -25.02
C PHE A 250 -4.15 0.65 -24.06
N ILE A 251 -3.81 0.35 -22.82
CA ILE A 251 -4.76 0.05 -21.76
C ILE A 251 -4.60 1.08 -20.64
N PHE A 252 -5.65 1.88 -20.42
CA PHE A 252 -5.71 2.77 -19.25
C PHE A 252 -6.33 2.01 -18.07
N ASP A 253 -5.54 1.74 -17.04
CA ASP A 253 -5.93 0.91 -15.90
C ASP A 253 -6.35 1.79 -14.72
N ALA A 254 -7.64 1.73 -14.37
CA ALA A 254 -8.26 2.45 -13.25
C ALA A 254 -8.78 1.49 -12.16
N GLU A 255 -8.44 0.20 -12.24
CA GLU A 255 -8.91 -0.80 -11.29
C GLU A 255 -8.36 -0.55 -9.88
N SER A 256 -9.12 -0.89 -8.86
CA SER A 256 -8.68 -0.76 -7.47
C SER A 256 -7.56 -1.75 -7.11
N GLU A 257 -7.58 -2.93 -7.72
CA GLU A 257 -6.62 -4.01 -7.49
C GLU A 257 -5.51 -4.02 -8.55
N ASN A 258 -4.24 -4.10 -8.14
CA ASN A 258 -3.08 -4.08 -9.02
C ASN A 258 -2.60 -5.47 -9.45
N LYS A 259 -3.16 -6.56 -8.90
CA LYS A 259 -2.73 -7.94 -9.17
C LYS A 259 -2.75 -8.27 -10.67
N THR A 260 -3.89 -8.05 -11.33
CA THR A 260 -4.06 -8.34 -12.77
C THR A 260 -3.08 -7.55 -13.64
N SER A 261 -2.80 -6.30 -13.28
CA SER A 261 -1.83 -5.47 -14.00
C SER A 261 -0.43 -6.04 -13.90
N MET A 262 -0.03 -6.49 -12.70
CA MET A 262 1.27 -7.13 -12.48
C MET A 262 1.37 -8.51 -13.15
N GLU A 263 0.30 -9.31 -13.13
CA GLU A 263 0.27 -10.63 -13.79
C GLU A 263 0.51 -10.54 -15.29
N ASN A 264 -0.14 -9.59 -15.95
CA ASN A 264 -0.08 -9.43 -17.41
C ASN A 264 1.23 -8.80 -17.90
N ALA A 265 1.97 -8.13 -17.02
CA ALA A 265 3.16 -7.41 -17.40
C ALA A 265 4.40 -8.32 -17.49
N LYS A 266 5.20 -8.17 -18.53
CA LYS A 266 6.54 -8.76 -18.68
C LYS A 266 7.66 -7.87 -18.15
N CYS A 267 7.38 -6.57 -18.04
CA CYS A 267 8.29 -5.57 -17.49
C CYS A 267 7.49 -4.43 -16.86
N LEU A 268 7.98 -3.87 -15.76
CA LEU A 268 7.43 -2.68 -15.11
C LEU A 268 8.36 -1.48 -15.35
N ILE A 269 7.78 -0.36 -15.75
CA ILE A 269 8.46 0.95 -15.78
C ILE A 269 7.83 1.82 -14.70
N THR A 270 8.65 2.32 -13.80
CA THR A 270 8.21 3.14 -12.67
C THR A 270 9.33 4.08 -12.22
N ASP A 271 9.05 4.88 -11.22
CA ASP A 271 10.03 5.72 -10.52
C ASP A 271 10.38 5.15 -9.14
N ASN A 272 9.69 5.62 -8.08
CA ASN A 272 9.87 5.19 -6.69
C ASN A 272 8.55 4.63 -6.10
N SER A 273 7.78 3.91 -6.89
CA SER A 273 6.50 3.32 -6.46
C SER A 273 6.71 2.02 -5.69
N GLY A 274 5.95 1.83 -4.59
CA GLY A 274 5.96 0.59 -3.80
C GLY A 274 5.60 -0.67 -4.61
N ILE A 275 4.82 -0.53 -5.69
CA ILE A 275 4.47 -1.64 -6.60
C ILE A 275 5.72 -2.32 -7.19
N ALA A 276 6.84 -1.59 -7.31
CA ALA A 276 8.10 -2.13 -7.82
C ALA A 276 8.65 -3.24 -6.92
N ILE A 277 8.51 -3.09 -5.61
CA ILE A 277 8.95 -4.09 -4.62
C ILE A 277 8.12 -5.37 -4.79
N GLU A 278 6.80 -5.24 -4.81
CA GLU A 278 5.87 -6.35 -4.98
C GLU A 278 6.11 -7.05 -6.32
N TYR A 279 6.31 -6.28 -7.39
CA TYR A 279 6.55 -6.79 -8.72
C TYR A 279 7.89 -7.55 -8.81
N THR A 280 8.97 -6.96 -8.31
CA THR A 280 10.30 -7.59 -8.30
C THR A 280 10.31 -8.88 -7.49
N LEU A 281 9.79 -8.84 -6.26
CA LEU A 281 9.97 -9.92 -5.31
C LEU A 281 8.99 -11.08 -5.51
N ILE A 282 7.76 -10.80 -5.97
CA ILE A 282 6.72 -11.83 -6.13
C ILE A 282 6.62 -12.32 -7.56
N PHE A 283 6.60 -11.42 -8.53
CA PHE A 283 6.49 -11.83 -9.94
C PHE A 283 7.85 -12.19 -10.55
N LYS A 284 8.95 -11.80 -9.90
CA LYS A 284 10.34 -12.08 -10.32
C LYS A 284 10.58 -11.69 -11.78
N ARG A 285 10.21 -10.44 -12.09
CA ARG A 285 10.32 -9.84 -13.42
C ARG A 285 11.00 -8.48 -13.34
N PRO A 286 11.63 -7.99 -14.45
CA PRO A 286 12.43 -6.78 -14.44
C PRO A 286 11.63 -5.51 -14.20
N VAL A 287 12.24 -4.58 -13.45
CA VAL A 287 11.75 -3.22 -13.24
C VAL A 287 12.76 -2.23 -13.78
N LEU A 288 12.31 -1.35 -14.67
CA LEU A 288 13.04 -0.19 -15.14
C LEU A 288 12.63 1.02 -14.31
N TYR A 289 13.60 1.59 -13.61
CA TYR A 289 13.41 2.75 -12.76
C TYR A 289 13.78 4.03 -13.50
N LEU A 290 12.78 4.88 -13.71
CA LEU A 290 12.99 6.22 -14.27
C LEU A 290 13.82 7.04 -13.29
N THR A 291 14.97 7.54 -13.76
CA THR A 291 15.88 8.38 -12.97
C THR A 291 15.46 9.85 -13.05
N GLY A 292 15.74 10.61 -11.99
CA GLY A 292 15.56 12.06 -11.97
C GLY A 292 14.73 12.60 -10.81
N ASN A 293 13.84 11.81 -10.22
CA ASN A 293 13.01 12.27 -9.10
C ASN A 293 13.15 11.33 -7.91
N GLU A 294 13.68 11.82 -6.80
CA GLU A 294 13.68 11.09 -5.56
C GLU A 294 12.43 11.40 -4.75
N LYS A 295 11.76 10.37 -4.27
CA LYS A 295 10.62 10.49 -3.37
C LYS A 295 11.11 10.54 -1.93
N LEU A 296 11.28 11.74 -1.42
CA LEU A 296 11.76 11.99 -0.08
C LEU A 296 10.69 12.75 0.72
N HIS A 297 9.99 12.06 1.60
CA HIS A 297 8.96 12.66 2.45
C HIS A 297 9.45 12.91 3.87
N ASN A 298 10.43 12.16 4.34
CA ASN A 298 11.00 12.35 5.66
C ASN A 298 12.16 13.36 5.63
N LYS A 299 11.96 14.50 6.26
CA LYS A 299 12.99 15.53 6.39
C LYS A 299 14.11 15.17 7.38
N GLU A 300 13.93 14.10 8.15
CA GLU A 300 14.94 13.60 9.11
C GLU A 300 15.79 12.48 8.49
N ILE A 301 15.78 12.28 7.19
CA ILE A 301 16.52 11.17 6.54
C ILE A 301 18.02 11.23 6.86
N ASP A 302 18.55 12.42 7.08
CA ASP A 302 19.96 12.61 7.46
C ASP A 302 20.31 12.00 8.82
N ASP A 303 19.33 11.84 9.73
CA ASP A 303 19.51 11.19 11.02
C ASP A 303 19.64 9.65 10.87
N TYR A 304 19.30 9.10 9.69
CA TYR A 304 19.30 7.67 9.39
C TYR A 304 20.36 7.28 8.35
N LYS A 305 21.48 7.99 8.27
CA LYS A 305 22.52 7.80 7.22
C LYS A 305 23.08 6.39 7.16
N ASP A 306 23.10 5.69 8.29
CA ASP A 306 23.66 4.35 8.40
C ASP A 306 22.66 3.25 7.98
N PHE A 307 21.40 3.61 7.70
CA PHE A 307 20.38 2.66 7.28
C PHE A 307 20.29 2.57 5.76
N VAL A 308 20.41 1.35 5.24
CA VAL A 308 20.15 1.09 3.83
C VAL A 308 18.66 0.83 3.66
N ASN A 309 17.97 1.76 3.00
CA ASN A 309 16.54 1.60 2.73
C ASN A 309 16.27 0.37 1.86
N LEU A 310 15.26 -0.41 2.21
CA LEU A 310 14.90 -1.65 1.51
C LEU A 310 14.67 -1.41 0.02
N GLU A 311 13.91 -0.36 -0.32
CA GLU A 311 13.59 0.01 -1.70
C GLU A 311 14.82 0.38 -2.52
N ASP A 312 15.79 1.09 -1.93
CA ASP A 312 17.02 1.44 -2.61
C ASP A 312 17.94 0.22 -2.82
N ASN A 313 17.93 -0.70 -1.86
CA ASN A 313 18.66 -1.97 -1.97
C ASN A 313 18.07 -2.85 -3.09
N ILE A 314 16.75 -3.00 -3.16
CA ILE A 314 16.07 -3.72 -4.24
C ILE A 314 16.38 -3.09 -5.59
N LYS A 315 16.30 -1.76 -5.68
CA LYS A 315 16.60 -1.01 -6.90
C LYS A 315 18.06 -1.20 -7.36
N LYS A 316 18.99 -1.26 -6.41
CA LYS A 316 20.42 -1.49 -6.68
C LYS A 316 20.69 -2.91 -7.15
N LEU A 317 20.11 -3.91 -6.50
CA LEU A 317 20.39 -5.34 -6.76
C LEU A 317 19.63 -5.85 -7.99
N PHE A 318 18.37 -5.47 -8.14
CA PHE A 318 17.44 -6.09 -9.09
C PHE A 318 16.88 -5.12 -10.13
N GLY A 319 17.08 -3.81 -9.98
CA GLY A 319 16.53 -2.80 -10.87
C GLY A 319 17.45 -2.49 -12.07
N TYR A 320 16.84 -1.91 -13.09
CA TYR A 320 17.51 -1.30 -14.23
C TYR A 320 17.19 0.19 -14.26
N LYS A 321 18.21 1.03 -14.37
CA LYS A 321 18.03 2.50 -14.44
C LYS A 321 17.75 2.93 -15.87
N PHE A 322 16.82 3.86 -16.02
CA PHE A 322 16.44 4.43 -17.29
C PHE A 322 16.32 5.96 -17.17
N ASN A 323 16.90 6.68 -18.14
CA ASN A 323 16.74 8.13 -18.25
C ASN A 323 15.83 8.47 -19.42
N VAL A 324 14.93 9.45 -19.27
CA VAL A 324 14.04 9.88 -20.35
C VAL A 324 14.79 10.33 -21.60
N ASN A 325 15.98 10.89 -21.43
CA ASN A 325 16.82 11.32 -22.56
C ASN A 325 17.31 10.14 -23.43
N ASP A 326 17.26 8.91 -22.90
CA ASP A 326 17.68 7.69 -23.60
C ASP A 326 16.50 6.89 -24.17
N ILE A 327 15.37 7.53 -24.39
CA ILE A 327 14.10 6.89 -24.79
C ILE A 327 14.26 6.05 -26.08
N GLU A 328 15.13 6.47 -27.00
CA GLU A 328 15.37 5.77 -28.27
C GLU A 328 15.90 4.34 -28.09
N ASN A 329 16.54 4.06 -26.95
CA ASN A 329 17.11 2.75 -26.61
C ASN A 329 16.21 1.94 -25.66
N LEU A 330 15.01 2.43 -25.33
CA LEU A 330 14.15 1.84 -24.32
C LEU A 330 13.70 0.42 -24.69
N ASP A 331 13.37 0.16 -25.94
CA ASP A 331 12.99 -1.16 -26.44
C ASP A 331 14.10 -2.20 -26.27
N GLN A 332 15.34 -1.83 -26.58
CA GLN A 332 16.51 -2.68 -26.35
C GLN A 332 16.75 -2.92 -24.85
N LEU A 333 16.63 -1.88 -24.02
CA LEU A 333 16.80 -1.99 -22.57
C LEU A 333 15.73 -2.93 -21.96
N ILE A 334 14.48 -2.85 -22.39
CA ILE A 334 13.41 -3.76 -21.95
C ILE A 334 13.76 -5.21 -22.31
N ASN A 335 14.12 -5.48 -23.57
CA ASN A 335 14.42 -6.84 -24.02
C ASN A 335 15.64 -7.42 -23.28
N ASN A 336 16.71 -6.65 -23.14
CA ASN A 336 17.91 -7.04 -22.41
C ASN A 336 17.61 -7.30 -20.92
N SER A 337 16.77 -6.46 -20.30
CA SER A 337 16.37 -6.65 -18.90
C SER A 337 15.60 -7.94 -18.69
N ILE A 338 14.71 -8.30 -19.59
CA ILE A 338 13.92 -9.55 -19.52
C ILE A 338 14.84 -10.78 -19.61
N ILE A 339 15.78 -10.77 -20.55
CA ILE A 339 16.75 -11.87 -20.74
C ILE A 339 17.63 -12.03 -19.48
N ASN A 340 18.23 -10.94 -19.01
CA ASN A 340 19.18 -10.97 -17.91
C ASN A 340 18.54 -11.23 -16.54
N PHE A 341 17.26 -10.90 -16.37
CA PHE A 341 16.57 -11.05 -15.08
C PHE A 341 16.35 -12.51 -14.69
N SER A 342 16.32 -13.43 -15.63
CA SER A 342 16.10 -14.85 -15.36
C SER A 342 17.11 -15.42 -14.35
N ASN A 343 18.34 -14.93 -14.37
CA ASN A 343 19.42 -15.38 -13.50
C ASN A 343 19.32 -14.85 -12.05
N LYS A 344 18.45 -13.86 -11.80
CA LYS A 344 18.31 -13.22 -10.48
C LYS A 344 17.26 -13.88 -9.57
N LYS A 345 16.56 -14.90 -10.04
CA LYS A 345 15.44 -15.49 -9.29
C LYS A 345 15.84 -16.10 -7.97
N PHE A 346 16.99 -16.76 -7.92
CA PHE A 346 17.52 -17.36 -6.70
C PHE A 346 17.92 -16.30 -5.67
N GLU A 347 18.65 -15.27 -6.11
CA GLU A 347 19.05 -14.13 -5.27
C GLU A 347 17.84 -13.40 -4.67
N ILE A 348 16.73 -13.33 -5.41
CA ILE A 348 15.47 -12.75 -4.92
C ILE A 348 14.88 -13.59 -3.78
N ASP A 349 14.89 -14.92 -3.89
CA ASP A 349 14.39 -15.79 -2.82
C ASP A 349 15.23 -15.67 -1.55
N GLU A 350 16.55 -15.62 -1.67
CA GLU A 350 17.44 -15.36 -0.54
C GLU A 350 17.19 -13.98 0.07
N PHE A 351 17.04 -12.95 -0.77
CA PHE A 351 16.72 -11.60 -0.31
C PHE A 351 15.41 -11.54 0.49
N ILE A 352 14.36 -12.23 0.01
CA ILE A 352 13.08 -12.29 0.72
C ILE A 352 13.25 -12.99 2.08
N ASN A 353 13.96 -14.12 2.13
CA ASN A 353 14.16 -14.87 3.38
C ASN A 353 14.93 -14.06 4.45
N ILE A 354 15.83 -13.19 4.04
CA ILE A 354 16.59 -12.33 4.95
C ILE A 354 15.77 -11.14 5.42
N ASN A 355 15.02 -10.51 4.51
CA ASN A 355 14.43 -9.20 4.75
C ASN A 355 12.94 -9.22 5.13
N PHE A 356 12.26 -10.38 5.06
CA PHE A 356 10.83 -10.50 5.36
C PHE A 356 10.55 -11.61 6.36
N TYR A 357 9.83 -11.28 7.43
CA TYR A 357 9.38 -12.26 8.41
C TYR A 357 8.28 -13.17 7.86
N ASN A 358 8.22 -14.38 8.34
CA ASN A 358 7.14 -15.34 8.10
C ASN A 358 6.74 -15.50 6.63
N ASN A 359 7.71 -15.42 5.74
CA ASN A 359 7.49 -15.56 4.30
C ASN A 359 6.72 -16.85 3.98
N ASN A 360 5.60 -16.77 3.25
CA ASN A 360 4.61 -17.81 2.95
C ASN A 360 3.78 -18.32 4.16
N ASN A 361 3.95 -17.77 5.36
CA ASN A 361 3.29 -18.25 6.58
C ASN A 361 2.72 -17.11 7.44
N THR A 362 2.50 -15.93 6.90
CA THR A 362 2.06 -14.76 7.66
C THR A 362 0.70 -14.99 8.35
N ALA A 363 -0.25 -15.62 7.66
CA ALA A 363 -1.57 -15.92 8.22
C ALA A 363 -1.48 -16.95 9.36
N ILE A 364 -0.66 -17.99 9.22
CA ILE A 364 -0.45 -19.03 10.25
C ILE A 364 0.24 -18.40 11.47
N PHE A 365 1.26 -17.59 11.24
CA PHE A 365 1.93 -16.87 12.33
C PHE A 365 0.96 -16.02 13.12
N LEU A 366 0.09 -15.27 12.45
CA LEU A 366 -0.91 -14.41 13.11
C LEU A 366 -1.91 -15.19 13.95
N ILE A 367 -2.44 -16.30 13.42
CA ILE A 367 -3.40 -17.13 14.15
C ILE A 367 -2.77 -17.68 15.43
N ASN A 368 -1.51 -18.13 15.35
CA ASN A 368 -0.79 -18.73 16.47
C ASN A 368 -0.34 -17.68 17.51
N ASN A 369 -0.12 -16.45 17.09
CA ASN A 369 0.41 -15.35 17.95
C ASN A 369 -0.60 -14.22 18.19
N VAL A 370 -1.88 -14.47 17.96
CA VAL A 370 -2.91 -13.45 18.07
C VAL A 370 -2.98 -12.83 19.46
N ASP A 371 -2.75 -13.61 20.51
CA ASP A 371 -2.77 -13.15 21.90
C ASP A 371 -1.57 -12.23 22.23
N ASP A 372 -0.52 -12.29 21.42
CA ASP A 372 0.60 -11.36 21.49
C ASP A 372 0.36 -10.08 20.70
N ILE A 373 -0.54 -10.07 19.73
CA ILE A 373 -0.88 -8.90 18.94
C ILE A 373 -1.95 -8.05 19.63
N LEU A 374 -2.95 -8.70 20.17
CA LEU A 374 -4.09 -8.03 20.79
C LEU A 374 -3.79 -7.56 22.22
N TYR A 375 -4.56 -6.57 22.67
CA TYR A 375 -4.58 -6.15 24.06
C TYR A 375 -5.17 -7.28 24.92
N LYS A 376 -4.48 -7.59 26.02
CA LYS A 376 -4.90 -8.59 27.01
C LYS A 376 -5.85 -8.00 28.03
#